data_9f8195aff4d22ebf08d0705a4a785ce0
#
_entry.id   9f8195aff4d22ebf08d0705a4a785ce0
#
_cell.length_a   1.000
_cell.length_b   1.000
_cell.length_c   1.000
_cell.angle_alpha   90.00
_cell.angle_beta   90.00
_cell.angle_gamma   90.00
#
_symmetry.space_group_name_H-M   'P 1'
#
loop_
_entity.id
_entity.type
_entity.pdbx_description
1 polymer ?
#
loop_
_entity_poly.entity_id
_entity_poly.type
_entity_poly.pdbx_seq_one_letter_code
_entity_poly.pdbx_strand_id
1 'polypeptide(L)'
;MEQKDYRLAAIMYTDIAGFSRMMERDEAGTLELLRFHNELIGGIVERHHGTVIKTIGDALLVDFKNTVEALQSALEIQDKLYEHNKDRPGLPLLVRIGVHLGDIYFFENDALGEGINIAARLQSLARPGCICFSQDVYNLVLNKLEFRAEKLGKVSLKNITKEIHAYEITSPNVEFDPNRDKPRPGYKPGSYLEGEREPELPVG
;
A
#
# COMPACT_ATOMS: atom_id res chain seq x y z
N MET A 1 -15.04 10.85 31.10
CA MET A 1 -15.21 9.69 30.16
C MET A 1 -14.54 10.11 28.88
N GLU A 2 -13.35 9.57 28.58
CA GLU A 2 -12.69 9.79 27.31
C GLU A 2 -13.57 9.21 26.20
N GLN A 3 -13.94 10.06 25.26
CA GLN A 3 -14.70 9.68 24.09
C GLN A 3 -13.76 8.82 23.23
N LYS A 4 -13.95 7.50 23.27
CA LYS A 4 -13.22 6.58 22.43
C LYS A 4 -13.69 6.82 21.00
N ASP A 5 -12.85 7.46 20.21
CA ASP A 5 -13.15 7.77 18.80
C ASP A 5 -12.94 6.51 17.97
N TYR A 6 -14.03 5.73 17.87
CA TYR A 6 -14.08 4.51 17.07
C TYR A 6 -14.81 4.81 15.77
N ARG A 7 -14.16 4.57 14.63
CA ARG A 7 -14.79 4.79 13.33
C ARG A 7 -14.26 3.85 12.24
N LEU A 8 -15.08 3.62 11.25
CA LEU A 8 -14.68 3.00 10.01
C LEU A 8 -13.84 3.98 9.18
N ALA A 9 -12.69 3.56 8.70
CA ALA A 9 -11.79 4.38 7.90
C ALA A 9 -11.10 3.60 6.81
N ALA A 10 -10.74 4.28 5.73
CA ALA A 10 -9.83 3.74 4.73
C ALA A 10 -8.40 3.97 5.20
N ILE A 11 -7.71 2.88 5.46
CA ILE A 11 -6.37 2.86 6.05
C ILE A 11 -5.36 2.59 4.96
N MET A 12 -4.34 3.43 4.83
CA MET A 12 -3.19 3.18 3.98
C MET A 12 -1.94 3.00 4.85
N TYR A 13 -1.19 1.95 4.55
CA TYR A 13 0.10 1.67 5.17
C TYR A 13 1.18 1.63 4.09
N THR A 14 2.27 2.36 4.27
CA THR A 14 3.37 2.42 3.30
C THR A 14 4.69 1.98 3.93
N ASP A 15 5.62 1.52 3.11
CA ASP A 15 6.96 1.08 3.55
C ASP A 15 7.95 1.12 2.38
N ILE A 16 9.18 1.54 2.63
CA ILE A 16 10.24 1.56 1.62
C ILE A 16 10.83 0.16 1.46
N ALA A 17 10.78 -0.38 0.24
CA ALA A 17 11.34 -1.70 -0.05
C ALA A 17 12.86 -1.71 0.12
N GLY A 18 13.36 -2.53 1.05
CA GLY A 18 14.79 -2.70 1.29
C GLY A 18 15.45 -1.58 2.09
N PHE A 19 14.70 -0.79 2.85
CA PHE A 19 15.19 0.35 3.64
C PHE A 19 16.38 -0.01 4.53
N SER A 20 16.31 -1.08 5.31
CA SER A 20 17.42 -1.51 6.18
C SER A 20 18.71 -1.75 5.40
N ARG A 21 18.64 -2.37 4.22
CA ARG A 21 19.80 -2.60 3.35
C ARG A 21 20.35 -1.29 2.78
N MET A 22 19.48 -0.33 2.47
CA MET A 22 19.91 1.00 2.03
C MET A 22 20.64 1.73 3.14
N MET A 23 20.13 1.69 4.38
CA MET A 23 20.77 2.25 5.58
C MET A 23 22.16 1.66 5.86
N GLU A 24 22.30 0.34 5.75
CA GLU A 24 23.61 -0.34 5.91
C GLU A 24 24.63 0.08 4.85
N ARG A 25 24.16 0.43 3.65
CA ARG A 25 25.03 0.75 2.52
C ARG A 25 25.41 2.22 2.47
N ASP A 26 24.49 3.11 2.73
CA ASP A 26 24.63 4.56 2.71
C ASP A 26 23.60 5.21 3.62
N GLU A 27 23.96 5.41 4.88
CA GLU A 27 23.08 5.99 5.90
C GLU A 27 22.68 7.43 5.55
N ALA A 28 23.64 8.28 5.19
CA ALA A 28 23.38 9.69 4.92
C ALA A 28 22.46 9.89 3.72
N GLY A 29 22.75 9.23 2.60
CA GLY A 29 21.90 9.28 1.40
C GLY A 29 20.52 8.68 1.63
N THR A 30 20.41 7.62 2.46
CA THR A 30 19.13 7.00 2.79
C THR A 30 18.27 7.92 3.68
N LEU A 31 18.86 8.67 4.60
CA LEU A 31 18.13 9.64 5.41
C LEU A 31 17.63 10.84 4.58
N GLU A 32 18.38 11.29 3.58
CA GLU A 32 17.91 12.30 2.63
C GLU A 32 16.73 11.77 1.80
N LEU A 33 16.83 10.53 1.34
CA LEU A 33 15.77 9.86 0.60
C LEU A 33 14.50 9.67 1.46
N LEU A 34 14.66 9.34 2.75
CA LEU A 34 13.55 9.24 3.69
C LEU A 34 12.83 10.59 3.88
N ARG A 35 13.58 11.69 3.97
CA ARG A 35 12.97 13.04 4.02
C ARG A 35 12.16 13.33 2.77
N PHE A 36 12.75 13.12 1.61
CA PHE A 36 12.05 13.30 0.34
C PHE A 36 10.76 12.43 0.28
N HIS A 37 10.86 11.16 0.65
CA HIS A 37 9.73 10.23 0.71
C HIS A 37 8.61 10.77 1.61
N ASN A 38 8.94 11.21 2.82
CA ASN A 38 7.95 11.70 3.78
C ASN A 38 7.29 13.01 3.32
N GLU A 39 8.05 13.93 2.73
CA GLU A 39 7.54 15.18 2.17
C GLU A 39 6.63 14.92 0.96
N LEU A 40 7.05 14.06 0.05
CA LEU A 40 6.28 13.69 -1.13
C LEU A 40 4.95 13.06 -0.74
N ILE A 41 5.00 11.99 0.07
CA ILE A 41 3.79 11.27 0.47
C ILE A 41 2.89 12.15 1.33
N GLY A 42 3.44 12.89 2.28
CA GLY A 42 2.66 13.80 3.13
C GLY A 42 1.88 14.83 2.31
N GLY A 43 2.52 15.44 1.32
CA GLY A 43 1.87 16.40 0.42
C GLY A 43 0.78 15.77 -0.47
N ILE A 44 0.98 14.53 -0.94
CA ILE A 44 -0.05 13.81 -1.71
C ILE A 44 -1.23 13.44 -0.81
N VAL A 45 -0.96 12.88 0.35
CA VAL A 45 -1.98 12.51 1.35
C VAL A 45 -2.87 13.71 1.69
N GLU A 46 -2.26 14.88 1.95
CA GLU A 46 -3.01 16.11 2.25
C GLU A 46 -3.92 16.55 1.09
N ARG A 47 -3.42 16.50 -0.16
CA ARG A 47 -4.24 16.82 -1.36
C ARG A 47 -5.45 15.90 -1.52
N HIS A 48 -5.34 14.65 -1.10
CA HIS A 48 -6.43 13.67 -1.09
C HIS A 48 -7.19 13.61 0.24
N HIS A 49 -7.14 14.67 1.04
CA HIS A 49 -7.86 14.81 2.31
C HIS A 49 -7.56 13.71 3.34
N GLY A 50 -6.40 13.07 3.22
CA GLY A 50 -5.89 12.10 4.19
C GLY A 50 -5.15 12.76 5.35
N THR A 51 -4.88 11.98 6.37
CA THR A 51 -4.10 12.39 7.54
C THR A 51 -3.04 11.35 7.83
N VAL A 52 -1.79 11.76 7.88
CA VAL A 52 -0.71 10.91 8.39
C VAL A 52 -0.87 10.81 9.91
N ILE A 53 -1.23 9.62 10.39
CA ILE A 53 -1.43 9.37 11.83
C ILE A 53 -0.08 9.31 12.54
N LYS A 54 0.84 8.52 11.98
CA LYS A 54 2.20 8.37 12.52
C LYS A 54 3.17 7.81 11.48
N THR A 55 4.45 8.05 11.74
CA THR A 55 5.58 7.40 11.08
C THR A 55 6.15 6.30 11.98
N ILE A 56 6.51 5.15 11.39
CA ILE A 56 7.10 4.01 12.10
C ILE A 56 8.33 3.60 11.30
N GLY A 57 9.49 4.16 11.66
CA GLY A 57 10.69 4.04 10.83
C GLY A 57 10.50 4.70 9.46
N ASP A 58 10.56 3.92 8.40
CA ASP A 58 10.28 4.35 7.02
C ASP A 58 8.81 4.15 6.60
N ALA A 59 8.00 3.55 7.47
CA ALA A 59 6.59 3.30 7.22
C ALA A 59 5.71 4.50 7.63
N LEU A 60 4.65 4.74 6.87
CA LEU A 60 3.61 5.72 7.20
C LEU A 60 2.27 5.02 7.40
N LEU A 61 1.60 5.35 8.49
CA LEU A 61 0.20 5.00 8.73
C LEU A 61 -0.67 6.20 8.41
N VAL A 62 -1.58 6.04 7.47
CA VAL A 62 -2.42 7.11 6.94
C VAL A 62 -3.89 6.72 7.02
N ASP A 63 -4.72 7.69 7.31
CA ASP A 63 -6.16 7.60 7.42
C ASP A 63 -6.85 8.48 6.38
N PHE A 64 -7.89 7.93 5.74
CA PHE A 64 -8.77 8.64 4.82
C PHE A 64 -10.23 8.40 5.20
N LYS A 65 -11.07 9.38 4.91
CA LYS A 65 -12.53 9.27 5.15
C LYS A 65 -13.22 8.28 4.22
N ASN A 66 -12.64 8.03 3.04
CA ASN A 66 -13.19 7.09 2.07
C ASN A 66 -12.11 6.38 1.24
N THR A 67 -12.49 5.26 0.66
CA THR A 67 -11.59 4.38 -0.10
C THR A 67 -11.14 4.96 -1.44
N VAL A 68 -11.94 5.84 -2.05
CA VAL A 68 -11.60 6.49 -3.33
C VAL A 68 -10.40 7.40 -3.15
N GLU A 69 -10.43 8.29 -2.16
CA GLU A 69 -9.31 9.18 -1.83
C GLU A 69 -8.05 8.40 -1.43
N ALA A 70 -8.22 7.32 -0.66
CA ALA A 70 -7.11 6.46 -0.28
C ALA A 70 -6.42 5.83 -1.50
N LEU A 71 -7.20 5.25 -2.43
CA LEU A 71 -6.62 4.60 -3.60
C LEU A 71 -6.08 5.61 -4.61
N GLN A 72 -6.73 6.76 -4.81
CA GLN A 72 -6.21 7.85 -5.64
C GLN A 72 -4.86 8.36 -5.11
N SER A 73 -4.75 8.55 -3.80
CA SER A 73 -3.50 8.93 -3.15
C SER A 73 -2.42 7.88 -3.40
N ALA A 74 -2.73 6.59 -3.24
CA ALA A 74 -1.80 5.50 -3.49
C ALA A 74 -1.31 5.45 -4.94
N LEU A 75 -2.20 5.66 -5.91
CA LEU A 75 -1.87 5.72 -7.34
C LEU A 75 -0.94 6.91 -7.63
N GLU A 76 -1.29 8.10 -7.16
CA GLU A 76 -0.45 9.30 -7.35
C GLU A 76 0.93 9.15 -6.72
N ILE A 77 1.03 8.53 -5.54
CA ILE A 77 2.31 8.23 -4.90
C ILE A 77 3.19 7.38 -5.81
N GLN A 78 2.65 6.29 -6.38
CA GLN A 78 3.42 5.41 -7.26
C GLN A 78 3.85 6.11 -8.54
N ASP A 79 2.98 6.92 -9.13
CA ASP A 79 3.31 7.71 -10.34
C ASP A 79 4.43 8.72 -10.08
N LYS A 80 4.37 9.44 -8.95
CA LYS A 80 5.40 10.42 -8.58
C LYS A 80 6.72 9.79 -8.22
N LEU A 81 6.71 8.64 -7.56
CA LEU A 81 7.92 7.87 -7.29
C LEU A 81 8.57 7.35 -8.57
N TYR A 82 7.76 6.93 -9.53
CA TYR A 82 8.28 6.55 -10.84
C TYR A 82 8.93 7.72 -11.58
N GLU A 83 8.26 8.86 -11.65
CA GLU A 83 8.85 10.07 -12.24
C GLU A 83 10.19 10.41 -11.58
N HIS A 84 10.25 10.31 -10.25
CA HIS A 84 11.48 10.52 -9.50
C HIS A 84 12.60 9.52 -9.86
N ASN A 85 12.25 8.26 -10.06
CA ASN A 85 13.23 7.21 -10.35
C ASN A 85 13.79 7.25 -11.76
N LYS A 86 13.00 7.78 -12.73
CA LYS A 86 13.39 7.84 -14.14
C LYS A 86 14.73 8.54 -14.38
N ASP A 87 14.95 9.64 -13.70
CA ASP A 87 16.04 10.56 -13.96
C ASP A 87 17.21 10.40 -12.98
N ARG A 88 17.18 9.36 -12.14
CA ARG A 88 18.21 9.14 -11.12
C ARG A 88 19.01 7.88 -11.37
N PRO A 89 20.34 7.99 -11.54
CA PRO A 89 21.22 6.83 -11.55
C PRO A 89 21.29 6.26 -10.13
N GLY A 90 21.07 4.96 -9.98
CA GLY A 90 21.21 4.27 -8.70
C GLY A 90 20.05 3.33 -8.40
N LEU A 91 19.88 3.00 -7.12
CA LEU A 91 18.77 2.15 -6.70
C LEU A 91 17.46 2.98 -6.68
N PRO A 92 16.39 2.49 -7.33
CA PRO A 92 15.12 3.19 -7.33
C PRO A 92 14.50 3.20 -5.93
N LEU A 93 13.83 4.29 -5.58
CA LEU A 93 12.98 4.36 -4.41
C LEU A 93 11.65 3.64 -4.71
N LEU A 94 11.51 2.45 -4.18
CA LEU A 94 10.30 1.63 -4.36
C LEU A 94 9.54 1.55 -3.04
N VAL A 95 8.27 1.92 -3.07
CA VAL A 95 7.37 1.90 -1.91
C VAL A 95 6.32 0.82 -2.11
N ARG A 96 6.08 0.03 -1.07
CA ARG A 96 4.96 -0.89 -1.00
C ARG A 96 3.81 -0.22 -0.29
N ILE A 97 2.61 -0.34 -0.81
CA ILE A 97 1.41 0.28 -0.25
C ILE A 97 0.37 -0.80 0.02
N GLY A 98 -0.22 -0.79 1.23
CA GLY A 98 -1.38 -1.60 1.59
C GLY A 98 -2.57 -0.70 1.88
N VAL A 99 -3.76 -1.02 1.33
CA VAL A 99 -4.99 -0.26 1.57
C VAL A 99 -6.11 -1.20 2.04
N HIS A 100 -6.76 -0.84 3.13
CA HIS A 100 -7.88 -1.60 3.69
C HIS A 100 -8.95 -0.67 4.26
N LEU A 101 -10.20 -1.10 4.22
CA LEU A 101 -11.30 -0.44 4.91
C LEU A 101 -11.59 -1.21 6.20
N GLY A 102 -11.42 -0.58 7.33
CA GLY A 102 -11.59 -1.24 8.62
C GLY A 102 -11.78 -0.27 9.77
N ASP A 103 -12.10 -0.85 10.91
CA ASP A 103 -12.32 -0.10 12.13
C ASP A 103 -11.00 0.39 12.72
N ILE A 104 -10.98 1.66 13.11
CA ILE A 104 -9.86 2.30 13.81
C ILE A 104 -10.35 2.83 15.16
N TYR A 105 -9.51 2.64 16.13
CA TYR A 105 -9.58 3.25 17.45
C TYR A 105 -8.53 4.34 17.56
N PHE A 106 -8.94 5.58 17.73
CA PHE A 106 -8.02 6.66 18.04
C PHE A 106 -7.85 6.78 19.55
N PHE A 107 -6.61 6.84 19.98
CA PHE A 107 -6.24 6.97 21.38
C PHE A 107 -5.06 7.93 21.49
N GLU A 108 -5.27 9.09 22.11
CA GLU A 108 -4.27 10.18 22.16
C GLU A 108 -3.78 10.55 20.75
N ASN A 109 -2.49 10.36 20.48
CA ASN A 109 -1.88 10.60 19.17
C ASN A 109 -1.57 9.28 18.42
N ASP A 110 -2.25 8.20 18.75
CA ASP A 110 -2.07 6.89 18.13
C ASP A 110 -3.39 6.34 17.60
N ALA A 111 -3.29 5.28 16.79
CA ALA A 111 -4.42 4.55 16.28
C ALA A 111 -4.18 3.04 16.42
N LEU A 112 -5.21 2.33 16.86
CA LEU A 112 -5.22 0.89 17.04
C LEU A 112 -6.40 0.28 16.32
N GLY A 113 -6.28 -0.97 15.91
CA GLY A 113 -7.39 -1.72 15.30
C GLY A 113 -6.94 -2.84 14.38
N GLU A 114 -7.83 -3.80 14.19
CA GLU A 114 -7.58 -4.91 13.27
C GLU A 114 -7.36 -4.42 11.84
N GLY A 115 -8.10 -3.36 11.43
CA GLY A 115 -7.97 -2.75 10.11
C GLY A 115 -6.55 -2.25 9.82
N ILE A 116 -5.86 -1.69 10.81
CA ILE A 116 -4.46 -1.26 10.69
C ILE A 116 -3.55 -2.47 10.47
N ASN A 117 -3.76 -3.54 11.23
CA ASN A 117 -2.98 -4.76 11.09
C ASN A 117 -3.18 -5.39 9.70
N ILE A 118 -4.40 -5.39 9.18
CA ILE A 118 -4.68 -5.90 7.83
C ILE A 118 -4.00 -5.02 6.78
N ALA A 119 -4.11 -3.69 6.85
CA ALA A 119 -3.44 -2.79 5.92
C ALA A 119 -1.92 -2.98 5.93
N ALA A 120 -1.29 -3.12 7.10
CA ALA A 120 0.13 -3.40 7.23
C ALA A 120 0.53 -4.75 6.62
N ARG A 121 -0.32 -5.78 6.73
CA ARG A 121 -0.06 -7.09 6.11
C ARG A 121 -0.26 -7.07 4.61
N LEU A 122 -1.27 -6.35 4.10
CA LEU A 122 -1.43 -6.13 2.66
C LEU A 122 -0.23 -5.37 2.08
N GLN A 123 0.27 -4.35 2.78
CA GLN A 123 1.51 -3.68 2.41
C GLN A 123 2.69 -4.65 2.34
N SER A 124 2.85 -5.54 3.31
CA SER A 124 3.92 -6.54 3.31
C SER A 124 3.76 -7.58 2.19
N LEU A 125 2.54 -7.83 1.74
CA LEU A 125 2.22 -8.70 0.62
C LEU A 125 2.53 -8.05 -0.73
N ALA A 126 2.41 -6.72 -0.82
CA ALA A 126 2.66 -5.97 -2.04
C ALA A 126 4.09 -6.17 -2.54
N ARG A 127 4.25 -6.29 -3.86
CA ARG A 127 5.57 -6.19 -4.50
C ARG A 127 6.12 -4.77 -4.38
N PRO A 128 7.45 -4.58 -4.41
CA PRO A 128 8.04 -3.24 -4.47
C PRO A 128 7.46 -2.41 -5.62
N GLY A 129 6.98 -1.20 -5.31
CA GLY A 129 6.33 -0.33 -6.29
C GLY A 129 4.86 -0.65 -6.58
N CYS A 130 4.24 -1.60 -5.85
CA CYS A 130 2.86 -2.01 -6.04
C CYS A 130 1.94 -1.58 -4.90
N ILE A 131 0.64 -1.60 -5.18
CA ILE A 131 -0.43 -1.31 -4.22
C ILE A 131 -1.23 -2.59 -4.02
N CYS A 132 -1.26 -3.14 -2.82
CA CYS A 132 -2.09 -4.28 -2.46
C CYS A 132 -3.27 -3.81 -1.61
N PHE A 133 -4.50 -4.23 -1.95
CA PHE A 133 -5.69 -3.77 -1.24
C PHE A 133 -6.75 -4.87 -1.14
N SER A 134 -7.62 -4.73 -0.15
CA SER A 134 -8.66 -5.73 0.12
C SER A 134 -9.82 -5.68 -0.86
N GLN A 135 -10.56 -6.80 -0.96
CA GLN A 135 -11.82 -6.91 -1.71
C GLN A 135 -12.83 -5.83 -1.31
N ASP A 136 -12.88 -5.45 -0.02
CA ASP A 136 -13.80 -4.42 0.46
C ASP A 136 -13.49 -3.06 -0.20
N VAL A 137 -12.20 -2.73 -0.32
CA VAL A 137 -11.76 -1.53 -1.05
C VAL A 137 -12.10 -1.66 -2.54
N TYR A 138 -11.78 -2.80 -3.17
CA TYR A 138 -12.07 -3.07 -4.58
C TYR A 138 -13.54 -2.80 -4.92
N ASN A 139 -14.44 -3.37 -4.16
CA ASN A 139 -15.89 -3.25 -4.40
C ASN A 139 -16.40 -1.79 -4.33
N LEU A 140 -15.76 -0.97 -3.51
CA LEU A 140 -16.16 0.43 -3.32
C LEU A 140 -15.56 1.39 -4.36
N VAL A 141 -14.47 1.02 -5.01
CA VAL A 141 -13.77 1.88 -5.98
C VAL A 141 -13.99 1.48 -7.44
N LEU A 142 -14.41 0.23 -7.69
CA LEU A 142 -14.53 -0.39 -9.02
C LEU A 142 -15.23 0.49 -10.06
N ASN A 143 -16.31 1.15 -9.69
CA ASN A 143 -17.09 2.01 -10.59
C ASN A 143 -16.80 3.51 -10.42
N LYS A 144 -15.72 3.86 -9.74
CA LYS A 144 -15.39 5.25 -9.39
C LYS A 144 -14.02 5.68 -9.87
N LEU A 145 -13.12 4.72 -10.09
CA LEU A 145 -11.74 4.95 -10.50
C LEU A 145 -11.38 4.06 -11.68
N GLU A 146 -10.55 4.58 -12.57
CA GLU A 146 -9.92 3.80 -13.62
C GLU A 146 -8.59 3.24 -13.13
N PHE A 147 -8.48 1.92 -13.07
CA PHE A 147 -7.24 1.21 -12.71
C PHE A 147 -7.28 -0.22 -13.26
N ARG A 148 -6.11 -0.85 -13.28
CA ARG A 148 -6.00 -2.29 -13.53
C ARG A 148 -5.41 -2.96 -12.30
N ALA A 149 -6.11 -3.96 -11.79
CA ALA A 149 -5.66 -4.72 -10.63
C ALA A 149 -5.63 -6.22 -10.95
N GLU A 150 -4.64 -6.91 -10.46
CA GLU A 150 -4.55 -8.36 -10.48
C GLU A 150 -5.28 -8.91 -9.25
N LYS A 151 -6.20 -9.85 -9.46
CA LYS A 151 -6.86 -10.55 -8.36
C LYS A 151 -5.91 -11.55 -7.73
N LEU A 152 -5.52 -11.33 -6.49
CA LEU A 152 -4.69 -12.28 -5.73
C LEU A 152 -5.52 -13.40 -5.11
N GLY A 153 -6.85 -13.21 -5.03
CA GLY A 153 -7.75 -14.14 -4.37
C GLY A 153 -7.57 -14.14 -2.84
N LYS A 154 -7.85 -15.29 -2.24
CA LYS A 154 -7.69 -15.49 -0.79
C LYS A 154 -6.22 -15.46 -0.41
N VAL A 155 -5.87 -14.58 0.52
CA VAL A 155 -4.52 -14.43 1.04
C VAL A 155 -4.44 -14.81 2.51
N SER A 156 -3.33 -15.46 2.90
CA SER A 156 -3.05 -15.77 4.30
C SER A 156 -2.18 -14.66 4.89
N LEU A 157 -2.74 -13.92 5.83
CA LEU A 157 -2.05 -12.82 6.50
C LEU A 157 -1.63 -13.26 7.91
N LYS A 158 -0.38 -13.03 8.26
CA LYS A 158 0.16 -13.43 9.57
C LYS A 158 -0.65 -12.84 10.72
N ASN A 159 -1.11 -13.69 11.63
CA ASN A 159 -1.91 -13.33 12.82
C ASN A 159 -3.29 -12.71 12.51
N ILE A 160 -3.79 -12.87 11.29
CA ILE A 160 -5.15 -12.49 10.91
C ILE A 160 -5.92 -13.78 10.65
N THR A 161 -6.99 -14.02 11.42
CA THR A 161 -7.85 -15.22 11.29
C THR A 161 -8.97 -14.99 10.28
N LYS A 162 -9.36 -13.73 10.06
CA LYS A 162 -10.35 -13.33 9.08
C LYS A 162 -9.89 -13.70 7.67
N GLU A 163 -10.80 -14.22 6.87
CA GLU A 163 -10.55 -14.48 5.45
C GLU A 163 -10.46 -13.14 4.70
N ILE A 164 -9.31 -12.89 4.09
CA ILE A 164 -9.05 -11.69 3.31
C ILE A 164 -8.82 -12.10 1.85
N HIS A 165 -9.56 -11.46 0.95
CA HIS A 165 -9.30 -11.48 -0.48
C HIS A 165 -8.62 -10.18 -0.88
N ALA A 166 -7.60 -10.27 -1.72
CA ALA A 166 -6.78 -9.13 -2.07
C ALA A 166 -6.64 -8.95 -3.58
N TYR A 167 -6.33 -7.72 -3.97
CA TYR A 167 -5.99 -7.28 -5.32
C TYR A 167 -4.67 -6.53 -5.27
N GLU A 168 -3.96 -6.50 -6.38
CA GLU A 168 -2.73 -5.72 -6.51
C GLU A 168 -2.74 -4.89 -7.79
N ILE A 169 -2.41 -3.60 -7.65
CA ILE A 169 -2.09 -2.72 -8.76
C ILE A 169 -0.56 -2.65 -8.87
N THR A 170 -0.05 -3.00 -10.03
CA THR A 170 1.35 -2.77 -10.39
C THR A 170 1.48 -1.33 -10.87
N SER A 171 2.47 -0.59 -10.40
CA SER A 171 2.80 0.71 -11.00
C SER A 171 3.05 0.51 -12.49
N PRO A 172 2.52 1.39 -13.38
CA PRO A 172 2.62 1.23 -14.83
C PRO A 172 4.07 1.13 -15.33
N ASN A 173 5.01 1.28 -14.46
CA ASN A 173 6.41 1.48 -14.74
C ASN A 173 7.34 0.49 -14.03
N VAL A 174 6.79 -0.42 -13.26
CA VAL A 174 7.52 -1.57 -12.73
C VAL A 174 7.26 -2.73 -13.67
N GLU A 175 8.16 -2.94 -14.64
CA GLU A 175 8.15 -4.19 -15.41
C GLU A 175 8.37 -5.35 -14.43
N PHE A 176 7.41 -6.25 -14.41
CA PHE A 176 7.52 -7.48 -13.64
C PHE A 176 8.68 -8.32 -14.17
N ASP A 177 9.71 -8.50 -13.35
CA ASP A 177 10.79 -9.45 -13.61
C ASP A 177 10.65 -10.65 -12.67
N PRO A 178 10.17 -11.80 -13.14
CA PRO A 178 9.99 -12.99 -12.32
C PRO A 178 11.28 -13.51 -11.68
N ASN A 179 12.45 -13.11 -12.20
CA ASN A 179 13.74 -13.50 -11.64
C ASN A 179 14.22 -12.57 -10.53
N ARG A 180 13.80 -11.30 -10.55
CA ARG A 180 14.14 -10.28 -9.56
C ARG A 180 13.12 -10.18 -8.43
N ASP A 181 11.85 -10.36 -8.76
CA ASP A 181 10.75 -10.21 -7.83
C ASP A 181 10.55 -11.52 -7.07
N LYS A 182 10.97 -11.56 -5.81
CA LYS A 182 10.77 -12.73 -4.95
C LYS A 182 9.28 -13.05 -4.79
N PRO A 183 8.93 -14.35 -4.64
CA PRO A 183 7.58 -14.76 -4.32
C PRO A 183 7.04 -13.98 -3.12
N ARG A 184 5.78 -13.56 -3.19
CA ARG A 184 5.12 -12.80 -2.13
C ARG A 184 5.01 -13.65 -0.86
N PRO A 185 5.30 -13.11 0.32
CA PRO A 185 5.00 -13.81 1.56
C PRO A 185 3.51 -14.15 1.64
N GLY A 186 3.17 -15.42 1.84
CA GLY A 186 1.79 -15.90 1.88
C GLY A 186 1.16 -16.23 0.52
N TYR A 187 1.84 -15.95 -0.57
CA TYR A 187 1.43 -16.31 -1.92
C TYR A 187 1.95 -17.71 -2.28
N LYS A 188 1.07 -18.58 -2.81
CA LYS A 188 1.46 -19.87 -3.39
C LYS A 188 1.49 -19.73 -4.90
N PRO A 189 2.68 -19.87 -5.56
CA PRO A 189 2.75 -19.90 -7.01
C PRO A 189 1.82 -20.99 -7.55
N GLY A 190 0.99 -20.67 -8.53
CA GLY A 190 0.04 -21.62 -9.11
C GLY A 190 -1.39 -21.50 -8.59
N SER A 191 -1.68 -20.65 -7.60
CA SER A 191 -3.07 -20.38 -7.20
C SER A 191 -3.88 -19.58 -8.25
N TYR A 192 -3.25 -19.17 -9.35
CA TYR A 192 -3.90 -18.61 -10.54
C TYR A 192 -4.14 -19.65 -11.65
N LEU A 193 -4.11 -20.93 -11.31
CA LEU A 193 -4.22 -21.96 -12.33
C LEU A 193 -5.57 -21.87 -13.03
N GLU A 194 -5.45 -21.64 -14.33
CA GLU A 194 -6.38 -22.01 -15.40
C GLU A 194 -7.87 -21.86 -15.05
N GLY A 195 -8.43 -20.70 -15.28
CA GLY A 195 -9.86 -20.44 -15.21
C GLY A 195 -10.32 -19.40 -14.16
N GLU A 196 -9.48 -19.05 -13.19
CA GLU A 196 -9.83 -18.04 -12.17
C GLU A 196 -9.31 -16.63 -12.50
N ARG A 197 -8.69 -16.43 -13.65
CA ARG A 197 -8.50 -15.09 -14.19
C ARG A 197 -9.82 -14.66 -14.81
N GLU A 198 -10.70 -14.08 -14.04
CA GLU A 198 -11.67 -13.21 -14.67
C GLU A 198 -10.87 -12.14 -15.41
N PRO A 199 -11.12 -11.96 -16.73
CA PRO A 199 -10.52 -10.84 -17.43
C PRO A 199 -10.99 -9.60 -16.68
N GLU A 200 -10.03 -8.84 -16.17
CA GLU A 200 -10.33 -7.57 -15.56
C GLU A 200 -11.01 -6.71 -16.60
N LEU A 201 -12.26 -6.44 -16.34
CA LEU A 201 -12.99 -5.47 -17.16
C LEU A 201 -12.29 -4.13 -16.95
N PRO A 202 -11.92 -3.45 -18.02
CA PRO A 202 -11.52 -2.06 -17.91
C PRO A 202 -12.68 -1.35 -17.21
N VAL A 203 -12.39 -0.75 -16.09
CA VAL A 203 -13.34 0.08 -15.38
C VAL A 203 -13.52 1.31 -16.26
N GLY A 204 -14.61 1.33 -17.02
CA GLY A 204 -15.01 2.47 -17.84
C GLY A 204 -15.63 3.56 -16.99
#